data_4a003d8d4348fe442733898018878745
#
_entry.id   4a003d8d4348fe442733898018878745
#
_cell.length_a   1.000
_cell.length_b   1.000
_cell.length_c   1.000
_cell.angle_alpha   90.00
_cell.angle_beta   90.00
_cell.angle_gamma   90.00
#
_symmetry.space_group_name_H-M   'P 1'
#
loop_
_entity.id
_entity.type
_entity.pdbx_description
1 polymer ?
#
loop_
_entity_poly.entity_id
_entity_poly.type
_entity_poly.pdbx_seq_one_letter_code
_entity_poly.pdbx_strand_id
1 'polypeptide(L)'
;MACAYIYGDSLLKATVPDEQFRYHFHLPEVMERYSGRQTEVVNRSKMGATIRKGQALLEHDLQRGMQADYALIAYGGNDSDFDWDAVQDSPQESHLPRTTLADFKQILLQMLRQLKDKGVQPVLMTLPPIDAQRYLDFLCRNGRSK
;
A
#
# COMPACT_ATOMS: atom_id res chain seq x y z
N MET A 1 5.55 25.71 4.75
CA MET A 1 6.10 24.38 4.47
C MET A 1 4.92 23.46 4.29
N ALA A 2 4.82 22.76 3.15
CA ALA A 2 3.70 21.85 2.90
C ALA A 2 3.81 20.59 3.77
N CYS A 3 2.67 20.01 4.18
CA CYS A 3 2.61 18.76 4.92
C CYS A 3 1.91 17.70 4.07
N ALA A 4 2.55 16.53 3.89
CA ALA A 4 2.02 15.40 3.13
C ALA A 4 1.97 14.13 3.96
N TYR A 5 0.80 13.50 4.02
CA TYR A 5 0.64 12.17 4.59
C TYR A 5 0.73 11.11 3.50
N ILE A 6 1.34 9.98 3.83
CA ILE A 6 1.46 8.84 2.91
C ILE A 6 0.76 7.62 3.52
N TYR A 7 -0.26 7.12 2.82
CA TYR A 7 -0.98 5.90 3.15
C TYR A 7 -0.70 4.85 2.08
N GLY A 8 -0.07 3.75 2.45
CA GLY A 8 0.32 2.71 1.50
C GLY A 8 0.91 1.47 2.17
N ASP A 9 1.51 0.65 1.35
CA ASP A 9 2.17 -0.58 1.74
C ASP A 9 3.71 -0.46 1.76
N SER A 10 4.40 -1.58 1.59
CA SER A 10 5.86 -1.65 1.59
C SER A 10 6.54 -0.83 0.49
N LEU A 11 5.86 -0.63 -0.65
CA LEU A 11 6.43 0.14 -1.78
C LEU A 11 6.70 1.59 -1.36
N LEU A 12 5.79 2.19 -0.60
CA LEU A 12 5.93 3.57 -0.12
C LEU A 12 6.90 3.73 1.07
N LYS A 13 7.55 2.65 1.47
CA LYS A 13 8.72 2.68 2.36
C LYS A 13 10.04 2.60 1.59
N ALA A 14 9.99 2.62 0.26
CA ALA A 14 11.12 2.30 -0.61
C ALA A 14 11.79 0.98 -0.16
N THR A 15 10.98 -0.06 -0.01
CA THR A 15 11.42 -1.37 0.45
C THR A 15 12.10 -2.12 -0.67
N VAL A 16 13.33 -2.56 -0.44
CA VAL A 16 14.12 -3.36 -1.38
C VAL A 16 14.58 -4.63 -0.68
N PRO A 17 14.31 -5.83 -1.24
CA PRO A 17 14.88 -7.06 -0.71
C PRO A 17 16.35 -7.20 -1.14
N ASP A 18 17.19 -7.73 -0.25
CA ASP A 18 18.54 -8.19 -0.60
C ASP A 18 18.52 -9.62 -1.18
N GLU A 19 19.70 -10.16 -1.51
CA GLU A 19 19.85 -11.52 -2.05
C GLU A 19 19.37 -12.63 -1.10
N GLN A 20 19.29 -12.35 0.20
CA GLN A 20 18.78 -13.24 1.24
C GLN A 20 17.30 -12.96 1.57
N PHE A 21 16.60 -12.16 0.76
CA PHE A 21 15.23 -11.73 0.95
C PHE A 21 14.97 -10.97 2.27
N ARG A 22 15.98 -10.31 2.84
CA ARG A 22 15.81 -9.38 3.95
C ARG A 22 15.42 -8.02 3.41
N TYR A 23 14.47 -7.35 4.06
CA TYR A 23 13.93 -6.09 3.58
C TYR A 23 14.70 -4.89 4.15
N HIS A 24 15.09 -3.99 3.28
CA HIS A 24 15.72 -2.71 3.60
C HIS A 24 14.78 -1.57 3.21
N PHE A 25 14.76 -0.51 4.02
CA PHE A 25 13.87 0.64 3.83
C PHE A 25 14.70 1.88 3.50
N HIS A 26 14.50 2.44 2.33
CA HIS A 26 15.31 3.55 1.80
C HIS A 26 14.52 4.87 1.68
N LEU A 27 13.35 4.98 2.34
CA LEU A 27 12.54 6.18 2.22
C LEU A 27 13.26 7.46 2.67
N PRO A 28 14.03 7.48 3.80
CA PRO A 28 14.74 8.68 4.21
C PRO A 28 15.68 9.21 3.13
N GLU A 29 16.47 8.33 2.51
CA GLU A 29 17.42 8.67 1.44
C GLU A 29 16.70 9.19 0.18
N VAL A 30 15.57 8.55 -0.17
CA VAL A 30 14.72 8.97 -1.29
C VAL A 30 14.14 10.36 -1.01
N MET A 31 13.63 10.58 0.20
CA MET A 31 13.05 11.87 0.59
C MET A 31 14.10 12.99 0.59
N GLU A 32 15.28 12.73 1.12
CA GLU A 32 16.37 13.70 1.11
C GLU A 32 16.75 14.10 -0.33
N ARG A 33 16.78 13.13 -1.25
CA ARG A 33 17.17 13.34 -2.65
C ARG A 33 16.15 14.15 -3.46
N TYR A 34 14.86 13.95 -3.24
CA TYR A 34 13.80 14.44 -4.14
C TYR A 34 12.90 15.53 -3.57
N SER A 35 12.65 15.54 -2.25
CA SER A 35 11.73 16.52 -1.67
C SER A 35 12.43 17.78 -1.15
N GLY A 36 13.74 17.71 -0.95
CA GLY A 36 14.42 18.74 -0.18
C GLY A 36 13.80 18.91 1.21
N ARG A 37 14.05 20.04 1.87
CA ARG A 37 13.50 20.33 3.22
C ARG A 37 12.21 21.17 3.18
N GLN A 38 11.52 21.22 2.03
CA GLN A 38 10.36 22.10 1.85
C GLN A 38 9.02 21.43 2.18
N THR A 39 9.01 20.10 2.35
CA THR A 39 7.79 19.34 2.63
C THR A 39 8.02 18.45 3.84
N GLU A 40 7.16 18.60 4.85
CA GLU A 40 7.06 17.64 5.94
C GLU A 40 6.30 16.40 5.45
N VAL A 41 6.85 15.22 5.67
CA VAL A 41 6.23 13.96 5.24
C VAL A 41 5.96 13.06 6.44
N VAL A 42 4.69 12.73 6.64
CA VAL A 42 4.23 11.76 7.63
C VAL A 42 3.91 10.45 6.95
N ASN A 43 4.81 9.49 7.03
CA ASN A 43 4.61 8.18 6.39
C ASN A 43 3.88 7.20 7.31
N ARG A 44 2.65 6.85 6.92
CA ARG A 44 1.77 5.89 7.60
C ARG A 44 1.77 4.51 6.94
N SER A 45 2.62 4.29 5.93
CA SER A 45 2.71 3.01 5.20
C SER A 45 3.08 1.86 6.12
N LYS A 46 2.51 0.68 5.85
CA LYS A 46 2.74 -0.55 6.60
C LYS A 46 3.03 -1.72 5.66
N MET A 47 3.97 -2.58 6.06
CA MET A 47 4.24 -3.82 5.34
C MET A 47 2.97 -4.66 5.20
N GLY A 48 2.71 -5.17 4.00
CA GLY A 48 1.58 -6.05 3.72
C GLY A 48 0.20 -5.41 3.87
N ALA A 49 0.12 -4.08 3.99
CA ALA A 49 -1.16 -3.40 4.21
C ALA A 49 -2.07 -3.47 2.99
N THR A 50 -3.35 -3.72 3.24
CA THR A 50 -4.45 -3.53 2.31
C THR A 50 -5.09 -2.16 2.49
N ILE A 51 -5.96 -1.76 1.58
CA ILE A 51 -6.72 -0.50 1.68
C ILE A 51 -7.57 -0.44 2.96
N ARG A 52 -8.05 -1.56 3.49
CA ARG A 52 -8.78 -1.61 4.78
C ARG A 52 -7.92 -1.11 5.93
N LYS A 53 -6.63 -1.48 5.94
CA LYS A 53 -5.67 -0.95 6.92
C LYS A 53 -5.42 0.54 6.71
N GLY A 54 -5.36 0.97 5.45
CA GLY A 54 -5.22 2.38 5.06
C GLY A 54 -6.39 3.22 5.57
N GLN A 55 -7.61 2.75 5.38
CA GLN A 55 -8.81 3.40 5.87
C GLN A 55 -8.77 3.59 7.39
N ALA A 56 -8.47 2.53 8.14
CA ALA A 56 -8.39 2.60 9.60
C ALA A 56 -7.32 3.59 10.10
N LEU A 57 -6.17 3.66 9.41
CA LEU A 57 -5.12 4.63 9.73
C LEU A 57 -5.56 6.06 9.43
N LEU A 58 -6.20 6.30 8.29
CA LEU A 58 -6.73 7.62 7.94
C LEU A 58 -7.80 8.08 8.93
N GLU A 59 -8.76 7.23 9.27
CA GLU A 59 -9.81 7.55 10.25
C GLU A 59 -9.21 7.91 11.61
N HIS A 60 -8.22 7.16 12.07
CA HIS A 60 -7.50 7.47 13.30
C HIS A 60 -6.79 8.84 13.24
N ASP A 61 -6.12 9.14 12.13
CA ASP A 61 -5.39 10.41 11.97
C ASP A 61 -6.37 11.60 11.89
N LEU A 62 -7.50 11.44 11.20
CA LEU A 62 -8.55 12.46 11.13
C LEU A 62 -9.18 12.73 12.51
N GLN A 63 -9.43 11.69 13.31
CA GLN A 63 -9.92 11.81 14.68
C GLN A 63 -8.95 12.55 15.59
N ARG A 64 -7.65 12.43 15.33
CA ARG A 64 -6.60 13.14 16.08
C ARG A 64 -6.30 14.55 15.56
N GLY A 65 -7.10 15.05 14.65
CA GLY A 65 -6.97 16.43 14.14
C GLY A 65 -5.85 16.58 13.10
N MET A 66 -5.64 15.55 12.25
CA MET A 66 -4.71 15.61 11.13
C MET A 66 -4.80 16.94 10.39
N GLN A 67 -3.66 17.59 10.20
CA GLN A 67 -3.48 18.77 9.36
C GLN A 67 -2.51 18.42 8.24
N ALA A 68 -2.96 18.49 6.99
CA ALA A 68 -2.14 18.18 5.83
C ALA A 68 -2.64 18.94 4.59
N ASP A 69 -1.72 19.28 3.71
CA ASP A 69 -2.05 19.83 2.38
C ASP A 69 -2.35 18.70 1.40
N TYR A 70 -1.63 17.58 1.52
CA TYR A 70 -1.73 16.43 0.60
C TYR A 70 -1.83 15.11 1.36
N ALA A 71 -2.51 14.14 0.76
CA ALA A 71 -2.48 12.74 1.20
C ALA A 71 -2.27 11.82 -0.02
N LEU A 72 -1.11 11.17 -0.09
CA LEU A 72 -0.81 10.15 -1.09
C LEU A 72 -1.43 8.81 -0.67
N ILE A 73 -2.20 8.19 -1.55
CA ILE A 73 -2.82 6.88 -1.34
C ILE A 73 -2.30 5.91 -2.38
N ALA A 74 -1.70 4.80 -1.94
CA ALA A 74 -1.15 3.77 -2.80
C ALA A 74 -1.41 2.38 -2.19
N TYR A 75 -2.52 1.79 -2.57
CA TYR A 75 -2.94 0.43 -2.22
C TYR A 75 -3.35 -0.33 -3.47
N GLY A 76 -3.50 -1.64 -3.35
CA GLY A 76 -4.02 -2.52 -4.39
C GLY A 76 -3.20 -3.78 -4.60
N GLY A 77 -1.87 -3.73 -4.46
CA GLY A 77 -1.01 -4.91 -4.62
C GLY A 77 -1.37 -6.01 -3.62
N ASN A 78 -1.37 -5.69 -2.33
CA ASN A 78 -1.78 -6.66 -1.31
C ASN A 78 -3.29 -6.95 -1.31
N ASP A 79 -4.11 -6.01 -1.78
CA ASP A 79 -5.55 -6.19 -1.91
C ASP A 79 -5.91 -7.23 -2.97
N SER A 80 -5.21 -7.22 -4.09
CA SER A 80 -5.40 -8.15 -5.22
C SER A 80 -4.75 -9.51 -4.99
N ASP A 81 -3.95 -9.66 -3.95
CA ASP A 81 -3.27 -10.91 -3.62
C ASP A 81 -4.24 -11.94 -3.00
N PHE A 82 -3.89 -13.21 -3.12
CA PHE A 82 -4.70 -14.34 -2.67
C PHE A 82 -4.08 -15.02 -1.45
N ASP A 83 -4.86 -15.86 -0.78
CA ASP A 83 -4.33 -16.90 0.12
C ASP A 83 -3.80 -18.05 -0.75
N TRP A 84 -2.51 -17.99 -1.05
CA TRP A 84 -1.88 -18.94 -1.95
C TRP A 84 -1.77 -20.36 -1.38
N ASP A 85 -1.84 -20.52 -0.05
CA ASP A 85 -1.90 -21.85 0.57
C ASP A 85 -3.28 -22.48 0.30
N ALA A 86 -4.36 -21.71 0.47
CA ALA A 86 -5.70 -22.14 0.13
C ALA A 86 -5.86 -22.45 -1.38
N VAL A 87 -5.24 -21.62 -2.24
CA VAL A 87 -5.22 -21.89 -3.69
C VAL A 87 -4.49 -23.19 -4.00
N GLN A 88 -3.36 -23.47 -3.37
CA GLN A 88 -2.61 -24.72 -3.55
C GLN A 88 -3.41 -25.94 -3.06
N ASP A 89 -4.08 -25.82 -1.93
CA ASP A 89 -4.85 -26.93 -1.34
C ASP A 89 -6.11 -27.26 -2.14
N SER A 90 -6.72 -26.28 -2.79
CA SER A 90 -7.97 -26.45 -3.57
C SER A 90 -7.93 -25.68 -4.90
N PRO A 91 -7.03 -26.01 -5.82
CA PRO A 91 -6.77 -25.22 -7.04
C PRO A 91 -7.95 -25.15 -8.02
N GLN A 92 -8.93 -26.02 -7.88
CA GLN A 92 -10.14 -26.06 -8.73
C GLN A 92 -11.30 -25.23 -8.14
N GLU A 93 -11.15 -24.74 -6.91
CA GLU A 93 -12.17 -23.89 -6.28
C GLU A 93 -12.00 -22.43 -6.67
N SER A 94 -13.06 -21.65 -6.49
CA SER A 94 -13.02 -20.22 -6.70
C SER A 94 -12.42 -19.53 -5.45
N HIS A 95 -11.36 -18.78 -5.66
CA HIS A 95 -10.70 -18.00 -4.60
C HIS A 95 -10.96 -16.51 -4.79
N LEU A 96 -11.16 -15.82 -3.67
CA LEU A 96 -11.31 -14.36 -3.65
C LEU A 96 -10.00 -13.70 -3.25
N PRO A 97 -9.69 -12.51 -3.79
CA PRO A 97 -8.57 -11.71 -3.32
C PRO A 97 -8.82 -11.22 -1.89
N ARG A 98 -7.77 -10.77 -1.22
CA ARG A 98 -7.86 -10.24 0.17
C ARG A 98 -8.86 -9.10 0.32
N THR A 99 -9.00 -8.29 -0.72
CA THR A 99 -10.05 -7.25 -0.82
C THR A 99 -10.66 -7.34 -2.20
N THR A 100 -11.98 -7.56 -2.28
CA THR A 100 -12.68 -7.59 -3.56
C THR A 100 -12.60 -6.23 -4.26
N LEU A 101 -12.69 -6.21 -5.59
CA LEU A 101 -12.67 -4.96 -6.34
C LEU A 101 -13.80 -4.00 -5.92
N ALA A 102 -14.98 -4.55 -5.61
CA ALA A 102 -16.13 -3.77 -5.16
C ALA A 102 -15.83 -3.08 -3.82
N ASP A 103 -15.33 -3.84 -2.84
CA ASP A 103 -14.96 -3.31 -1.53
C ASP A 103 -13.81 -2.31 -1.63
N PHE A 104 -12.79 -2.63 -2.42
CA PHE A 104 -11.66 -1.73 -2.67
C PHE A 104 -12.12 -0.37 -3.19
N LYS A 105 -12.98 -0.38 -4.22
CA LYS A 105 -13.54 0.83 -4.81
C LYS A 105 -14.37 1.63 -3.80
N GLN A 106 -15.22 0.96 -3.03
CA GLN A 106 -16.03 1.60 -2.00
C GLN A 106 -15.18 2.29 -0.94
N ILE A 107 -14.18 1.58 -0.41
CA ILE A 107 -13.27 2.09 0.62
C ILE A 107 -12.46 3.26 0.08
N LEU A 108 -11.90 3.14 -1.14
CA LEU A 108 -11.13 4.21 -1.76
C LEU A 108 -11.97 5.48 -1.91
N LEU A 109 -13.19 5.36 -2.42
CA LEU A 109 -14.10 6.51 -2.57
C LEU A 109 -14.44 7.16 -1.23
N GLN A 110 -14.61 6.37 -0.17
CA GLN A 110 -14.84 6.88 1.18
C GLN A 110 -13.63 7.65 1.70
N MET A 111 -12.41 7.11 1.57
CA MET A 111 -11.17 7.79 1.95
C MET A 111 -11.00 9.13 1.22
N LEU A 112 -11.28 9.14 -0.10
CA LEU A 112 -11.20 10.37 -0.90
C LEU A 112 -12.19 11.45 -0.44
N ARG A 113 -13.41 11.06 -0.10
CA ARG A 113 -14.43 11.99 0.44
C ARG A 113 -13.99 12.56 1.78
N GLN A 114 -13.56 11.70 2.72
CA GLN A 114 -13.09 12.12 4.03
C GLN A 114 -11.94 13.13 3.94
N LEU A 115 -10.96 12.91 3.05
CA LEU A 115 -9.86 13.84 2.84
C LEU A 115 -10.34 15.18 2.26
N LYS A 116 -11.18 15.15 1.23
CA LYS A 116 -11.73 16.36 0.61
C LYS A 116 -12.57 17.18 1.57
N ASP A 117 -13.38 16.53 2.41
CA ASP A 117 -14.20 17.19 3.43
C ASP A 117 -13.32 17.91 4.49
N LYS A 118 -12.08 17.49 4.66
CA LYS A 118 -11.08 18.14 5.51
C LYS A 118 -10.17 19.13 4.79
N GLY A 119 -10.43 19.38 3.49
CA GLY A 119 -9.60 20.29 2.68
C GLY A 119 -8.24 19.72 2.28
N VAL A 120 -8.01 18.42 2.49
CA VAL A 120 -6.77 17.74 2.12
C VAL A 120 -6.85 17.29 0.65
N GLN A 121 -5.84 17.63 -0.15
CA GLN A 121 -5.76 17.20 -1.55
C GLN A 121 -5.31 15.75 -1.64
N PRO A 122 -6.18 14.81 -2.08
CA PRO A 122 -5.75 13.43 -2.29
C PRO A 122 -4.95 13.29 -3.58
N VAL A 123 -3.90 12.47 -3.52
CA VAL A 123 -3.08 12.06 -4.66
C VAL A 123 -3.12 10.53 -4.74
N LEU A 124 -3.59 9.99 -5.86
CA LEU A 124 -3.62 8.56 -6.09
C LEU A 124 -2.42 8.11 -6.90
N MET A 125 -1.78 7.04 -6.44
CA MET A 125 -0.72 6.37 -7.18
C MET A 125 -1.27 5.09 -7.81
N THR A 126 -0.99 4.89 -9.10
CA THR A 126 -1.27 3.64 -9.80
C THR A 126 -0.32 2.54 -9.35
N LEU A 127 -0.75 1.28 -9.47
CA LEU A 127 0.11 0.14 -9.19
C LEU A 127 1.25 0.06 -10.22
N PRO A 128 2.48 -0.28 -9.78
CA PRO A 128 3.53 -0.62 -10.72
C PRO A 128 3.20 -1.92 -11.45
N PRO A 129 3.73 -2.13 -12.66
CA PRO A 129 3.56 -3.40 -13.36
C PRO A 129 4.24 -4.54 -12.57
N ILE A 130 3.64 -5.72 -12.62
CA ILE A 130 4.18 -6.94 -12.03
C ILE A 130 4.69 -7.89 -13.12
N ASP A 131 5.85 -8.48 -12.90
CA ASP A 131 6.32 -9.63 -13.69
C ASP A 131 5.68 -10.90 -13.10
N ALA A 132 4.67 -11.43 -13.78
CA ALA A 132 3.89 -12.55 -13.29
C ALA A 132 4.74 -13.81 -13.09
N GLN A 133 5.75 -14.06 -13.96
CA GLN A 133 6.61 -15.25 -13.83
C GLN A 133 7.52 -15.13 -12.61
N ARG A 134 8.15 -13.99 -12.41
CA ARG A 134 8.98 -13.74 -11.22
C ARG A 134 8.19 -13.80 -9.94
N TYR A 135 6.95 -13.29 -9.96
CA TYR A 135 6.07 -13.37 -8.80
C TYR A 135 5.70 -14.81 -8.47
N LEU A 136 5.35 -15.63 -9.48
CA LEU A 136 5.09 -17.05 -9.29
C LEU A 136 6.31 -17.80 -8.74
N ASP A 137 7.49 -17.57 -9.31
CA ASP A 137 8.74 -18.17 -8.81
C ASP A 137 9.03 -17.77 -7.36
N PHE A 138 8.77 -16.52 -6.99
CA PHE A 138 8.88 -16.05 -5.61
C PHE A 138 7.89 -16.76 -4.68
N LEU A 139 6.65 -16.95 -5.08
CA LEU A 139 5.63 -17.67 -4.29
C LEU A 139 6.05 -19.13 -4.06
N CYS A 140 6.63 -19.77 -5.08
CA CYS A 140 7.00 -21.17 -5.04
C CYS A 140 8.37 -21.46 -4.42
N ARG A 141 9.16 -20.42 -4.03
CA ARG A 141 10.53 -20.59 -3.50
C ARG A 141 10.64 -21.45 -2.25
N ASN A 142 9.56 -21.57 -1.47
CA ASN A 142 9.51 -22.33 -0.21
C ASN A 142 8.75 -23.66 -0.37
N GLY A 143 8.74 -24.26 -1.57
CA GLY A 143 8.18 -25.58 -1.82
C GLY A 143 6.69 -25.63 -2.19
N ARG A 144 6.05 -24.47 -2.44
CA ARG A 144 4.73 -24.47 -3.08
C ARG A 144 4.84 -25.01 -4.51
N SER A 145 3.89 -25.85 -4.93
CA SER A 145 3.79 -26.30 -6.31
C SER A 145 3.41 -25.13 -7.24
N LYS A 146 3.94 -25.21 -8.47
CA LYS A 146 3.61 -24.25 -9.54
C LYS A 146 2.27 -24.57 -10.17
#